data_00c92e00d97aa666380b8f6dfe9fe7ab
#
_entry.id   00c92e00d97aa666380b8f6dfe9fe7ab
#
_cell.length_a   1.000
_cell.length_b   1.000
_cell.length_c   1.000
_cell.angle_alpha   90.00
_cell.angle_beta   90.00
_cell.angle_gamma   90.00
#
_symmetry.space_group_name_H-M   'P 1'
#
loop_
_entity.id
_entity.type
_entity.pdbx_description
1 polymer ?
#
loop_
_entity_poly.entity_id
_entity_poly.type
_entity_poly.pdbx_seq_one_letter_code
_entity_poly.pdbx_strand_id
1 'polypeptide(L)'
;MANQDTLTSRDFEALVSWWRDAGVDCDFVDDATDWLAEPSVAETTEKSLAKAMPKLEIAEPPPPQKIDLFAANRPADLASFREWWMSEPSLDAIGPRGRVAPRGNARAKLMLIVVDPEQGDTEKLLSQTQGRLVSRMLAAMQISEDDVYFASALPRHTAMAEGAALAQEGFSEVLQYHIKLASPQRVLAFGANLLPLLGHDAAQEPASLVKINQEGFSVTAMAADGLDSMMAMPQLKARFWRRWLECTGT
;
A
#
# COMPACT_ATOMS: atom_id res chain seq x y z
N MET A 1 3.05 -49.50 -30.85
CA MET A 1 3.82 -50.22 -29.81
C MET A 1 4.57 -49.13 -29.01
N ALA A 2 4.00 -48.72 -27.87
CA ALA A 2 4.61 -47.74 -27.00
C ALA A 2 5.69 -48.43 -26.17
N ASN A 3 6.94 -47.95 -26.30
CA ASN A 3 8.06 -48.39 -25.47
C ASN A 3 7.79 -47.92 -24.04
N GLN A 4 7.53 -48.85 -23.14
CA GLN A 4 7.54 -48.60 -21.71
C GLN A 4 9.01 -48.54 -21.27
N ASP A 5 9.58 -47.34 -21.21
CA ASP A 5 10.87 -47.14 -20.57
C ASP A 5 10.68 -47.43 -19.04
N THR A 6 11.07 -48.63 -18.65
CA THR A 6 11.17 -49.01 -17.25
C THR A 6 12.35 -48.26 -16.65
N LEU A 7 12.03 -47.30 -15.74
CA LEU A 7 13.04 -46.61 -14.94
C LEU A 7 13.94 -47.65 -14.27
N THR A 8 15.24 -47.58 -14.52
CA THR A 8 16.20 -48.46 -13.88
C THR A 8 16.60 -47.92 -12.50
N SER A 9 17.13 -48.79 -11.62
CA SER A 9 17.63 -48.37 -10.30
C SER A 9 18.64 -47.23 -10.39
N ARG A 10 19.39 -47.19 -11.49
CA ARG A 10 20.39 -46.16 -11.77
C ARG A 10 19.78 -44.79 -12.10
N ASP A 11 18.62 -44.78 -12.78
CA ASP A 11 17.88 -43.55 -13.09
C ASP A 11 17.28 -42.96 -11.83
N PHE A 12 16.83 -43.82 -10.91
CA PHE A 12 16.32 -43.42 -9.59
C PHE A 12 17.43 -42.82 -8.71
N GLU A 13 18.62 -43.44 -8.65
CA GLU A 13 19.75 -42.89 -7.92
C GLU A 13 20.19 -41.52 -8.46
N ALA A 14 20.21 -41.36 -9.77
CA ALA A 14 20.51 -40.08 -10.41
C ALA A 14 19.50 -38.99 -10.06
N LEU A 15 18.21 -39.35 -10.03
CA LEU A 15 17.14 -38.44 -9.62
C LEU A 15 17.30 -38.00 -8.15
N VAL A 16 17.56 -38.92 -7.24
CA VAL A 16 17.75 -38.63 -5.81
C VAL A 16 19.00 -37.76 -5.60
N SER A 17 20.09 -38.05 -6.33
CA SER A 17 21.31 -37.23 -6.28
C SER A 17 21.04 -35.82 -6.74
N TRP A 18 20.29 -35.63 -7.82
CA TRP A 18 19.89 -34.31 -8.33
C TRP A 18 19.07 -33.50 -7.32
N TRP A 19 18.12 -34.15 -6.61
CA TRP A 19 17.31 -33.51 -5.58
C TRP A 19 18.17 -33.05 -4.38
N ARG A 20 19.15 -33.87 -3.98
CA ARG A 20 20.12 -33.49 -2.90
C ARG A 20 20.99 -32.29 -3.32
N ASP A 21 21.49 -32.30 -4.57
CA ASP A 21 22.27 -31.18 -5.11
C ASP A 21 21.44 -29.90 -5.24
N ALA A 22 20.12 -30.03 -5.42
CA ALA A 22 19.16 -28.93 -5.42
C ALA A 22 18.80 -28.42 -3.99
N GLY A 23 19.36 -29.01 -2.92
CA GLY A 23 19.14 -28.58 -1.54
C GLY A 23 17.81 -29.07 -0.93
N VAL A 24 17.21 -30.12 -1.48
CA VAL A 24 15.97 -30.72 -0.95
C VAL A 24 16.36 -31.90 -0.05
N ASP A 25 16.74 -31.59 1.18
CA ASP A 25 17.00 -32.58 2.25
C ASP A 25 15.73 -32.79 3.05
N CYS A 26 14.74 -33.48 2.48
CA CYS A 26 13.55 -33.86 3.22
C CYS A 26 13.71 -35.26 3.79
N ASP A 27 13.90 -35.39 5.09
CA ASP A 27 13.71 -36.63 5.81
C ASP A 27 12.19 -36.88 5.96
N PHE A 28 11.67 -37.80 5.14
CA PHE A 28 10.27 -38.21 5.25
C PHE A 28 10.19 -39.26 6.38
N VAL A 29 9.40 -38.93 7.40
CA VAL A 29 9.04 -39.88 8.47
C VAL A 29 7.70 -40.49 8.05
N ASP A 30 7.66 -41.84 7.91
CA ASP A 30 6.44 -42.57 7.50
C ASP A 30 5.35 -42.60 8.59
N ASP A 31 5.67 -42.17 9.81
CA ASP A 31 4.72 -42.12 10.91
C ASP A 31 3.93 -40.83 10.92
N ALA A 32 2.63 -40.93 10.98
CA ALA A 32 1.73 -39.78 11.06
C ALA A 32 1.97 -38.99 12.35
N THR A 33 2.40 -37.73 12.24
CA THR A 33 2.58 -36.86 13.39
C THR A 33 1.24 -36.18 13.69
N ASP A 34 0.70 -36.43 14.90
CA ASP A 34 -0.51 -35.72 15.37
C ASP A 34 -0.12 -34.33 15.88
N TRP A 35 -0.38 -33.33 15.07
CA TRP A 35 -0.08 -31.91 15.37
C TRP A 35 -1.04 -31.31 16.42
N LEU A 36 -2.09 -32.02 16.82
CA LEU A 36 -3.10 -31.60 17.80
C LEU A 36 -2.92 -32.31 19.14
N ALA A 37 -1.97 -33.25 19.27
CA ALA A 37 -1.70 -33.91 20.52
C ALA A 37 -1.12 -32.95 21.56
N GLU A 38 -1.78 -32.80 22.70
CA GLU A 38 -1.21 -32.08 23.83
C GLU A 38 0.10 -32.75 24.28
N PRO A 39 1.16 -31.97 24.61
CA PRO A 39 2.42 -32.55 25.02
C PRO A 39 2.24 -33.39 26.29
N SER A 40 2.33 -34.69 26.15
CA SER A 40 2.36 -35.65 27.28
C SER A 40 3.64 -35.39 28.09
N VAL A 41 3.47 -35.02 29.34
CA VAL A 41 4.56 -34.92 30.32
C VAL A 41 5.05 -36.32 30.64
N ALA A 42 6.00 -36.85 29.89
CA ALA A 42 6.74 -38.03 30.29
C ALA A 42 7.97 -37.58 31.07
N GLU A 43 7.99 -37.87 32.36
CA GLU A 43 9.16 -37.79 33.24
C GLU A 43 10.29 -38.62 32.63
N THR A 44 11.35 -37.97 32.24
CA THR A 44 12.65 -38.65 32.05
C THR A 44 13.73 -37.85 32.77
N THR A 45 14.09 -38.41 33.90
CA THR A 45 15.23 -38.02 34.73
C THR A 45 16.51 -38.34 33.96
N GLU A 46 17.11 -37.37 33.31
CA GLU A 46 18.53 -37.43 33.00
C GLU A 46 19.19 -36.08 33.27
N LYS A 47 20.08 -36.12 34.30
CA LYS A 47 21.03 -35.07 34.59
C LYS A 47 21.93 -34.86 33.39
N SER A 48 21.72 -33.86 32.61
CA SER A 48 22.71 -33.29 31.71
C SER A 48 22.97 -31.85 32.12
N LEU A 49 24.23 -31.59 32.44
CA LEU A 49 24.79 -30.25 32.71
C LEU A 49 24.61 -29.34 31.50
N ALA A 50 23.42 -28.82 31.35
CA ALA A 50 23.17 -27.71 30.42
C ALA A 50 23.66 -26.43 31.13
N LYS A 51 24.89 -26.02 30.79
CA LYS A 51 25.42 -24.70 31.01
C LYS A 51 24.36 -23.67 30.61
N ALA A 52 23.84 -22.92 31.57
CA ALA A 52 22.85 -21.89 31.33
C ALA A 52 23.42 -20.91 30.28
N MET A 53 22.94 -21.02 29.04
CA MET A 53 23.10 -19.95 28.08
C MET A 53 22.24 -18.78 28.57
N PRO A 54 22.79 -17.55 28.68
CA PRO A 54 22.00 -16.43 29.02
C PRO A 54 20.90 -16.31 27.95
N LYS A 55 19.63 -16.27 28.39
CA LYS A 55 18.49 -15.96 27.57
C LYS A 55 18.80 -14.59 26.95
N LEU A 56 19.22 -14.59 25.70
CA LEU A 56 19.29 -13.35 24.92
C LEU A 56 17.86 -12.82 24.91
N GLU A 57 17.65 -11.84 25.77
CA GLU A 57 16.49 -10.97 25.69
C GLU A 57 16.60 -10.31 24.32
N ILE A 58 15.82 -10.82 23.35
CA ILE A 58 15.68 -10.18 22.07
C ILE A 58 15.03 -8.84 22.43
N ALA A 59 15.85 -7.80 22.53
CA ALA A 59 15.35 -6.45 22.66
C ALA A 59 14.36 -6.25 21.51
N GLU A 60 13.12 -5.96 21.83
CA GLU A 60 12.16 -5.53 20.82
C GLU A 60 12.85 -4.46 19.98
N PRO A 61 12.83 -4.58 18.65
CA PRO A 61 13.42 -3.56 17.80
C PRO A 61 12.81 -2.20 18.23
N PRO A 62 13.64 -1.17 18.40
CA PRO A 62 13.14 0.14 18.80
C PRO A 62 12.01 0.53 17.85
N PRO A 63 10.92 1.12 18.34
CA PRO A 63 9.80 1.50 17.49
C PRO A 63 10.33 2.33 16.32
N PRO A 64 9.88 2.08 15.10
CA PRO A 64 10.38 2.76 13.92
C PRO A 64 10.27 4.27 14.15
N GLN A 65 11.40 4.96 14.09
CA GLN A 65 11.45 6.41 14.23
C GLN A 65 10.69 7.00 13.04
N LYS A 66 9.57 7.65 13.30
CA LYS A 66 8.82 8.36 12.26
C LYS A 66 9.71 9.45 11.70
N ILE A 67 9.97 9.40 10.41
CA ILE A 67 10.74 10.43 9.72
C ILE A 67 9.84 11.64 9.56
N ASP A 68 10.29 12.79 10.05
CA ASP A 68 9.59 14.06 9.84
C ASP A 68 10.08 14.70 8.55
N LEU A 69 9.32 14.54 7.48
CA LEU A 69 9.62 15.11 6.18
C LEU A 69 9.45 16.63 6.13
N PHE A 70 8.81 17.24 7.14
CA PHE A 70 8.67 18.70 7.28
C PHE A 70 9.72 19.35 8.16
N ALA A 71 10.69 18.59 8.69
CA ALA A 71 11.65 19.07 9.68
C ALA A 71 12.42 20.34 9.25
N ALA A 72 12.69 20.46 7.94
CA ALA A 72 13.42 21.63 7.40
C ALA A 72 12.51 22.83 7.12
N ASN A 73 11.31 22.59 6.59
CA ASN A 73 10.38 23.66 6.19
C ASN A 73 8.96 23.13 6.04
N ARG A 74 8.03 23.60 6.85
CA ARG A 74 6.61 23.24 6.76
C ARG A 74 5.84 24.34 6.00
N PRO A 75 5.31 24.05 4.80
CA PRO A 75 4.59 25.05 4.00
C PRO A 75 3.36 25.59 4.76
N ALA A 76 3.14 26.91 4.70
CA ALA A 76 2.04 27.54 5.43
C ALA A 76 0.67 27.45 4.70
N ASP A 77 0.70 27.36 3.37
CA ASP A 77 -0.47 27.34 2.51
C ASP A 77 -0.32 26.37 1.33
N LEU A 78 -1.37 26.24 0.52
CA LEU A 78 -1.42 25.29 -0.60
C LEU A 78 -0.45 25.68 -1.74
N ALA A 79 -0.16 26.96 -1.94
CA ALA A 79 0.76 27.41 -2.99
C ALA A 79 2.20 27.07 -2.61
N SER A 80 2.62 27.44 -1.40
CA SER A 80 3.93 27.07 -0.85
C SER A 80 4.09 25.54 -0.69
N PHE A 81 3.00 24.80 -0.43
CA PHE A 81 3.05 23.33 -0.44
C PHE A 81 3.38 22.78 -1.83
N ARG A 82 2.81 23.33 -2.90
CA ARG A 82 3.11 22.89 -4.27
C ARG A 82 4.57 23.14 -4.65
N GLU A 83 5.11 24.29 -4.26
CA GLU A 83 6.52 24.62 -4.47
C GLU A 83 7.43 23.68 -3.69
N TRP A 84 7.12 23.44 -2.42
CA TRP A 84 7.81 22.49 -1.57
C TRP A 84 7.75 21.06 -2.15
N TRP A 85 6.57 20.62 -2.60
CA TRP A 85 6.38 19.31 -3.22
C TRP A 85 7.28 19.07 -4.44
N MET A 86 7.49 20.12 -5.21
CA MET A 86 8.32 20.05 -6.42
C MET A 86 9.82 20.18 -6.15
N SER A 87 10.23 20.77 -5.02
CA SER A 87 11.62 21.12 -4.75
C SER A 87 12.26 20.37 -3.58
N GLU A 88 11.48 19.90 -2.59
CA GLU A 88 12.01 19.33 -1.34
C GLU A 88 12.78 18.00 -1.58
N PRO A 89 14.09 17.95 -1.31
CA PRO A 89 14.89 16.75 -1.56
C PRO A 89 14.48 15.54 -0.70
N SER A 90 13.97 15.77 0.53
CA SER A 90 13.61 14.70 1.46
C SER A 90 12.43 13.83 1.01
N LEU A 91 11.60 14.31 0.08
CA LEU A 91 10.49 13.55 -0.47
C LEU A 91 10.92 12.40 -1.39
N ASP A 92 12.14 12.43 -1.91
CA ASP A 92 12.56 11.47 -2.91
C ASP A 92 14.09 11.51 -3.11
N ALA A 93 14.73 10.37 -2.94
CA ALA A 93 16.19 10.22 -3.10
C ALA A 93 16.70 10.56 -4.51
N ILE A 94 15.84 10.49 -5.54
CA ILE A 94 16.22 10.82 -6.93
C ILE A 94 16.23 12.34 -7.15
N GLY A 95 15.61 13.12 -6.25
CA GLY A 95 15.50 14.58 -6.34
C GLY A 95 14.29 15.06 -7.16
N PRO A 96 14.20 16.37 -7.46
CA PRO A 96 12.98 16.99 -7.97
C PRO A 96 12.63 16.64 -9.43
N ARG A 97 13.55 16.07 -10.19
CA ARG A 97 13.32 15.77 -11.61
C ARG A 97 12.24 14.68 -11.80
N GLY A 98 11.27 14.92 -12.67
CA GLY A 98 10.18 13.99 -12.98
C GLY A 98 9.07 13.94 -11.95
N ARG A 99 9.00 14.90 -11.03
CA ARG A 99 7.87 15.08 -10.12
C ARG A 99 6.68 15.68 -10.84
N VAL A 100 5.50 15.36 -10.34
CA VAL A 100 4.23 15.88 -10.87
C VAL A 100 3.54 16.68 -9.77
N ALA A 101 3.15 17.91 -10.10
CA ALA A 101 2.48 18.79 -9.15
C ALA A 101 1.00 18.38 -8.94
N PRO A 102 0.48 18.49 -7.71
CA PRO A 102 -0.95 18.44 -7.49
C PRO A 102 -1.64 19.64 -8.15
N ARG A 103 -2.89 19.45 -8.62
CA ARG A 103 -3.60 20.45 -9.38
C ARG A 103 -5.05 20.64 -8.93
N GLY A 104 -5.61 21.81 -9.13
CA GLY A 104 -6.96 22.19 -8.74
C GLY A 104 -6.97 23.33 -7.73
N ASN A 105 -8.15 23.71 -7.26
CA ASN A 105 -8.36 24.82 -6.34
C ASN A 105 -8.53 24.32 -4.89
N ALA A 106 -8.14 25.14 -3.92
CA ALA A 106 -8.49 24.90 -2.52
C ALA A 106 -10.00 24.89 -2.33
N ARG A 107 -10.48 24.17 -1.33
CA ARG A 107 -11.91 24.01 -1.00
C ARG A 107 -12.74 23.41 -2.14
N ALA A 108 -12.11 22.58 -2.97
CA ALA A 108 -12.80 21.85 -4.01
C ALA A 108 -13.95 20.98 -3.45
N LYS A 109 -14.97 20.72 -4.25
CA LYS A 109 -16.08 19.82 -3.88
C LYS A 109 -15.56 18.39 -3.64
N LEU A 110 -14.54 17.99 -4.41
CA LEU A 110 -13.94 16.67 -4.34
C LEU A 110 -12.41 16.79 -4.42
N MET A 111 -11.71 16.10 -3.53
CA MET A 111 -10.27 15.83 -3.67
C MET A 111 -10.09 14.39 -4.07
N LEU A 112 -9.44 14.16 -5.20
CA LEU A 112 -9.12 12.85 -5.73
C LEU A 112 -7.66 12.55 -5.43
N ILE A 113 -7.41 11.44 -4.76
CA ILE A 113 -6.07 11.03 -4.36
C ILE A 113 -5.74 9.68 -4.99
N VAL A 114 -4.59 9.61 -5.64
CA VAL A 114 -3.95 8.37 -6.11
C VAL A 114 -2.67 8.10 -5.33
N VAL A 115 -2.15 6.88 -5.36
CA VAL A 115 -0.89 6.56 -4.67
C VAL A 115 0.26 7.33 -5.31
N ASP A 116 0.37 7.25 -6.63
CA ASP A 116 1.44 7.85 -7.42
C ASP A 116 0.91 8.35 -8.78
N PRO A 117 1.63 9.23 -9.47
CA PRO A 117 1.32 9.63 -10.84
C PRO A 117 1.36 8.47 -11.82
N GLU A 118 0.64 8.57 -12.93
CA GLU A 118 0.78 7.59 -14.04
C GLU A 118 2.22 7.65 -14.61
N GLN A 119 2.73 6.54 -15.10
CA GLN A 119 4.09 6.44 -15.63
C GLN A 119 4.42 7.49 -16.71
N GLY A 120 3.42 7.91 -17.47
CA GLY A 120 3.56 8.93 -18.52
C GLY A 120 3.23 10.37 -18.08
N ASP A 121 2.91 10.60 -16.80
CA ASP A 121 2.64 11.94 -16.30
C ASP A 121 3.94 12.74 -16.19
N THR A 122 3.91 13.96 -16.69
CA THR A 122 5.05 14.89 -16.64
C THR A 122 4.64 16.27 -16.08
N GLU A 123 3.73 16.95 -16.76
CA GLU A 123 3.24 18.28 -16.38
C GLU A 123 1.90 18.22 -15.65
N LYS A 124 1.09 17.21 -15.94
CA LYS A 124 -0.28 17.09 -15.44
C LYS A 124 -0.51 15.71 -14.83
N LEU A 125 -0.93 15.68 -13.57
CA LEU A 125 -1.35 14.46 -12.89
C LEU A 125 -2.58 13.85 -13.56
N LEU A 126 -2.59 12.52 -13.76
CA LEU A 126 -3.65 11.77 -14.41
C LEU A 126 -3.89 12.27 -15.85
N SER A 127 -2.84 12.28 -16.66
CA SER A 127 -2.88 12.74 -18.05
C SER A 127 -3.11 11.62 -19.07
N GLN A 128 -2.99 10.36 -18.65
CA GLN A 128 -3.00 9.19 -19.51
C GLN A 128 -4.32 8.38 -19.40
N THR A 129 -4.22 7.07 -19.32
CA THR A 129 -5.36 6.13 -19.38
C THR A 129 -6.22 6.18 -18.14
N GLN A 130 -5.59 6.27 -16.95
CA GLN A 130 -6.31 6.43 -15.68
C GLN A 130 -7.03 7.77 -15.64
N GLY A 131 -6.38 8.85 -16.10
CA GLY A 131 -7.00 10.17 -16.19
C GLY A 131 -8.24 10.19 -17.09
N ARG A 132 -8.21 9.46 -18.22
CA ARG A 132 -9.41 9.30 -19.06
C ARG A 132 -10.55 8.55 -18.37
N LEU A 133 -10.22 7.54 -17.56
CA LEU A 133 -11.23 6.86 -16.74
C LEU A 133 -11.84 7.84 -15.73
N VAL A 134 -10.99 8.56 -14.99
CA VAL A 134 -11.43 9.56 -13.99
C VAL A 134 -12.30 10.63 -14.60
N SER A 135 -11.92 11.22 -15.74
CA SER A 135 -12.75 12.23 -16.42
C SER A 135 -14.16 11.70 -16.77
N ARG A 136 -14.27 10.45 -17.21
CA ARG A 136 -15.57 9.81 -17.46
C ARG A 136 -16.37 9.56 -16.20
N MET A 137 -15.68 9.18 -15.10
CA MET A 137 -16.32 9.00 -13.80
C MET A 137 -16.87 10.35 -13.28
N LEU A 138 -16.09 11.42 -13.35
CA LEU A 138 -16.50 12.76 -12.95
C LEU A 138 -17.71 13.25 -13.77
N ALA A 139 -17.70 13.04 -15.08
CA ALA A 139 -18.82 13.36 -15.94
C ALA A 139 -20.09 12.60 -15.52
N ALA A 140 -19.99 11.30 -15.19
CA ALA A 140 -21.12 10.51 -14.71
C ALA A 140 -21.60 10.94 -13.31
N MET A 141 -20.72 11.48 -12.46
CA MET A 141 -21.05 12.08 -11.16
C MET A 141 -21.61 13.51 -11.30
N GLN A 142 -21.61 14.09 -12.49
CA GLN A 142 -21.96 15.50 -12.76
C GLN A 142 -21.08 16.49 -12.00
N ILE A 143 -19.79 16.15 -11.83
CA ILE A 143 -18.78 16.99 -11.18
C ILE A 143 -17.85 17.53 -12.27
N SER A 144 -17.68 18.86 -12.35
CA SER A 144 -16.71 19.49 -13.24
C SER A 144 -15.27 19.22 -12.76
N GLU A 145 -14.32 19.06 -13.68
CA GLU A 145 -12.89 19.01 -13.30
C GLU A 145 -12.43 20.26 -12.52
N ASP A 146 -13.02 21.41 -12.74
CA ASP A 146 -12.72 22.65 -12.03
C ASP A 146 -13.14 22.61 -10.54
N ASP A 147 -14.08 21.73 -10.20
CA ASP A 147 -14.54 21.48 -8.84
C ASP A 147 -13.73 20.38 -8.14
N VAL A 148 -12.68 19.83 -8.80
CA VAL A 148 -11.86 18.73 -8.29
C VAL A 148 -10.43 19.18 -8.03
N TYR A 149 -9.91 18.77 -6.89
CA TYR A 149 -8.49 18.85 -6.57
C TYR A 149 -7.83 17.48 -6.75
N PHE A 150 -6.82 17.40 -7.60
CA PHE A 150 -6.10 16.16 -7.90
C PHE A 150 -4.79 16.12 -7.15
N ALA A 151 -4.53 15.04 -6.44
CA ALA A 151 -3.32 14.81 -5.66
C ALA A 151 -2.82 13.37 -5.79
N SER A 152 -1.54 13.19 -5.54
CA SER A 152 -0.92 11.89 -5.33
C SER A 152 -0.26 11.85 -3.95
N ALA A 153 -0.08 10.65 -3.38
CA ALA A 153 0.65 10.47 -2.14
C ALA A 153 2.17 10.53 -2.37
N LEU A 154 2.63 10.18 -3.57
CA LEU A 154 4.02 10.24 -4.00
C LEU A 154 4.22 11.29 -5.10
N PRO A 155 5.41 11.95 -5.15
CA PRO A 155 5.67 13.01 -6.11
C PRO A 155 5.88 12.52 -7.54
N ARG A 156 6.19 11.23 -7.73
CA ARG A 156 6.45 10.60 -9.03
C ARG A 156 5.88 9.20 -9.10
N HIS A 157 5.84 8.64 -10.30
CA HIS A 157 5.49 7.23 -10.47
C HIS A 157 6.50 6.33 -9.76
N THR A 158 5.99 5.47 -8.89
CA THR A 158 6.77 4.51 -8.09
C THR A 158 6.12 3.15 -8.18
N ALA A 159 6.70 2.28 -8.99
CA ALA A 159 6.18 0.94 -9.17
C ALA A 159 6.15 0.18 -7.83
N MET A 160 5.05 -0.52 -7.58
CA MET A 160 4.86 -1.36 -6.38
C MET A 160 5.03 -0.60 -5.05
N ALA A 161 4.67 0.67 -4.98
CA ALA A 161 4.69 1.46 -3.76
C ALA A 161 3.81 0.81 -2.68
N GLU A 162 4.41 0.53 -1.51
CA GLU A 162 3.73 -0.13 -0.39
C GLU A 162 3.30 0.91 0.66
N GLY A 163 2.00 1.02 0.89
CA GLY A 163 1.43 2.06 1.74
C GLY A 163 1.90 2.02 3.20
N ALA A 164 2.12 0.82 3.77
CA ALA A 164 2.61 0.67 5.14
C ALA A 164 4.06 1.18 5.29
N ALA A 165 4.93 0.87 4.34
CA ALA A 165 6.31 1.37 4.31
C ALA A 165 6.34 2.89 4.16
N LEU A 166 5.57 3.44 3.21
CA LEU A 166 5.44 4.89 3.01
C LEU A 166 4.93 5.63 4.25
N ALA A 167 4.00 5.02 4.99
CA ALA A 167 3.49 5.62 6.24
C ALA A 167 4.60 5.70 7.31
N GLN A 168 5.49 4.72 7.39
CA GLN A 168 6.66 4.74 8.28
C GLN A 168 7.71 5.78 7.84
N GLU A 169 7.86 5.99 6.54
CA GLU A 169 8.75 7.00 5.94
C GLU A 169 8.24 8.45 6.10
N GLY A 170 7.07 8.65 6.71
CA GLY A 170 6.53 9.99 7.01
C GLY A 170 5.53 10.53 5.97
N PHE A 171 5.26 9.81 4.88
CA PHE A 171 4.28 10.26 3.86
C PHE A 171 2.84 10.36 4.39
N SER A 172 2.52 9.65 5.47
CA SER A 172 1.22 9.78 6.13
C SER A 172 1.00 11.21 6.62
N GLU A 173 1.99 11.82 7.28
CA GLU A 173 1.90 13.20 7.76
C GLU A 173 1.79 14.19 6.59
N VAL A 174 2.59 13.98 5.54
CA VAL A 174 2.58 14.83 4.35
C VAL A 174 1.23 14.80 3.67
N LEU A 175 0.65 13.61 3.43
CA LEU A 175 -0.65 13.47 2.78
C LEU A 175 -1.78 14.09 3.61
N GLN A 176 -1.80 13.81 4.92
CA GLN A 176 -2.80 14.35 5.82
C GLN A 176 -2.71 15.89 5.89
N TYR A 177 -1.50 16.44 5.96
CA TYR A 177 -1.28 17.88 5.93
C TYR A 177 -1.73 18.50 4.60
N HIS A 178 -1.44 17.85 3.49
CA HIS A 178 -1.91 18.26 2.16
C HIS A 178 -3.44 18.33 2.09
N ILE A 179 -4.14 17.32 2.61
CA ILE A 179 -5.60 17.31 2.67
C ILE A 179 -6.11 18.49 3.51
N LYS A 180 -5.47 18.77 4.65
CA LYS A 180 -5.81 19.91 5.52
C LYS A 180 -5.65 21.25 4.78
N LEU A 181 -4.55 21.45 4.07
CA LEU A 181 -4.31 22.67 3.28
C LEU A 181 -5.30 22.82 2.12
N ALA A 182 -5.59 21.73 1.41
CA ALA A 182 -6.56 21.74 0.33
C ALA A 182 -7.99 21.95 0.83
N SER A 183 -8.29 21.50 2.06
CA SER A 183 -9.58 21.65 2.75
C SER A 183 -10.79 21.29 1.87
N PRO A 184 -10.83 20.09 1.25
CA PRO A 184 -11.89 19.67 0.38
C PRO A 184 -13.19 19.35 1.14
N GLN A 185 -14.32 19.34 0.45
CA GLN A 185 -15.59 18.91 1.05
C GLN A 185 -15.67 17.39 1.21
N ARG A 186 -15.08 16.64 0.28
CA ARG A 186 -15.00 15.16 0.28
C ARG A 186 -13.66 14.72 -0.29
N VAL A 187 -13.23 13.54 0.12
CA VAL A 187 -12.02 12.88 -0.42
C VAL A 187 -12.42 11.57 -1.09
N LEU A 188 -11.82 11.29 -2.25
CA LEU A 188 -11.92 10.03 -2.96
C LEU A 188 -10.51 9.47 -3.15
N ALA A 189 -10.21 8.40 -2.45
CA ALA A 189 -8.89 7.77 -2.43
C ALA A 189 -8.90 6.48 -3.27
N PHE A 190 -8.09 6.42 -4.33
CA PHE A 190 -7.96 5.28 -5.22
C PHE A 190 -6.74 4.43 -4.89
N GLY A 191 -6.97 3.23 -4.39
CA GLY A 191 -5.96 2.24 -4.03
C GLY A 191 -5.90 1.95 -2.53
N ALA A 192 -5.86 0.65 -2.19
CA ALA A 192 -5.78 0.19 -0.80
C ALA A 192 -4.52 0.70 -0.08
N ASN A 193 -3.44 0.94 -0.82
CA ASN A 193 -2.17 1.46 -0.30
C ASN A 193 -2.29 2.90 0.26
N LEU A 194 -3.40 3.61 0.02
CA LEU A 194 -3.67 4.90 0.65
C LEU A 194 -4.20 4.79 2.08
N LEU A 195 -4.80 3.65 2.48
CA LEU A 195 -5.39 3.49 3.80
C LEU A 195 -4.40 3.70 4.95
N PRO A 196 -3.18 3.10 4.94
CA PRO A 196 -2.18 3.36 5.97
C PRO A 196 -1.74 4.84 6.02
N LEU A 197 -1.66 5.50 4.86
CA LEU A 197 -1.30 6.92 4.77
C LEU A 197 -2.41 7.84 5.33
N LEU A 198 -3.65 7.38 5.29
CA LEU A 198 -4.80 8.08 5.87
C LEU A 198 -5.01 7.75 7.36
N GLY A 199 -4.13 6.93 7.95
CA GLY A 199 -4.19 6.54 9.36
C GLY A 199 -5.14 5.37 9.66
N HIS A 200 -5.43 4.52 8.66
CA HIS A 200 -6.28 3.36 8.78
C HIS A 200 -5.52 2.07 8.52
N ASP A 201 -5.87 1.01 9.24
CA ASP A 201 -5.27 -0.31 9.02
C ASP A 201 -5.77 -0.90 7.69
N ALA A 202 -4.82 -1.28 6.82
CA ALA A 202 -5.13 -1.93 5.55
C ALA A 202 -5.79 -3.32 5.71
N ALA A 203 -5.64 -3.95 6.87
CA ALA A 203 -6.23 -5.26 7.18
C ALA A 203 -7.74 -5.19 7.52
N GLN A 204 -8.25 -4.01 7.85
CA GLN A 204 -9.69 -3.82 7.99
C GLN A 204 -10.29 -3.76 6.60
N GLU A 205 -11.36 -4.56 6.37
CA GLU A 205 -12.16 -4.39 5.15
C GLU A 205 -12.41 -2.90 4.97
N PRO A 206 -12.08 -2.32 3.82
CA PRO A 206 -12.23 -0.90 3.64
C PRO A 206 -13.71 -0.55 3.84
N ALA A 207 -14.03 -0.08 5.05
CA ALA A 207 -15.29 0.56 5.27
C ALA A 207 -15.42 1.59 4.14
N SER A 208 -16.52 1.58 3.43
CA SER A 208 -16.73 2.43 2.26
C SER A 208 -16.48 3.91 2.55
N LEU A 209 -16.57 4.30 3.83
CA LEU A 209 -16.35 5.65 4.33
C LEU A 209 -15.34 5.63 5.49
N VAL A 210 -14.30 6.40 5.32
CA VAL A 210 -13.25 6.64 6.30
C VAL A 210 -13.33 8.09 6.73
N LYS A 211 -13.23 8.36 8.02
CA LYS A 211 -13.14 9.74 8.55
C LYS A 211 -11.68 10.08 8.78
N ILE A 212 -11.21 11.10 8.08
CA ILE A 212 -9.89 11.69 8.32
C ILE A 212 -10.11 12.80 9.34
N ASN A 213 -9.62 12.59 10.56
CA ASN A 213 -9.73 13.55 11.64
C ASN A 213 -8.35 14.11 11.98
N GLN A 214 -8.23 15.42 11.94
CA GLN A 214 -7.02 16.15 12.39
C GLN A 214 -7.46 17.28 13.32
N GLU A 215 -6.53 17.85 14.06
CA GLU A 215 -6.82 19.00 14.90
C GLU A 215 -7.46 20.14 14.10
N GLY A 216 -8.73 20.42 14.40
CA GLY A 216 -9.51 21.48 13.75
C GLY A 216 -10.01 21.20 12.35
N PHE A 217 -9.83 19.97 11.81
CA PHE A 217 -10.30 19.59 10.48
C PHE A 217 -10.80 18.14 10.47
N SER A 218 -11.97 17.92 9.89
CA SER A 218 -12.51 16.58 9.68
C SER A 218 -13.14 16.50 8.28
N VAL A 219 -12.79 15.47 7.54
CA VAL A 219 -13.35 15.23 6.20
C VAL A 219 -13.67 13.76 6.02
N THR A 220 -14.76 13.48 5.31
CA THR A 220 -15.13 12.12 4.93
C THR A 220 -14.39 11.72 3.67
N ALA A 221 -13.68 10.61 3.72
CA ALA A 221 -13.02 10.00 2.58
C ALA A 221 -13.72 8.70 2.19
N MET A 222 -13.93 8.49 0.90
CA MET A 222 -14.32 7.22 0.33
C MET A 222 -13.08 6.52 -0.22
N ALA A 223 -12.78 5.33 0.29
CA ALA A 223 -11.74 4.47 -0.26
C ALA A 223 -12.31 3.65 -1.42
N ALA A 224 -11.58 3.60 -2.52
CA ALA A 224 -11.92 2.88 -3.72
C ALA A 224 -10.76 2.00 -4.19
N ASP A 225 -11.06 1.04 -5.06
CA ASP A 225 -10.03 0.22 -5.69
C ASP A 225 -9.12 1.08 -6.57
N GLY A 226 -7.88 0.62 -6.78
CA GLY A 226 -6.95 1.30 -7.67
C GLY A 226 -7.48 1.41 -9.10
N LEU A 227 -7.17 2.52 -9.78
CA LEU A 227 -7.66 2.80 -11.13
C LEU A 227 -7.25 1.73 -12.14
N ASP A 228 -6.01 1.20 -12.05
CA ASP A 228 -5.55 0.10 -12.89
C ASP A 228 -6.35 -1.17 -12.67
N SER A 229 -6.63 -1.52 -11.42
CA SER A 229 -7.47 -2.67 -11.08
C SER A 229 -8.89 -2.51 -11.64
N MET A 230 -9.45 -1.29 -11.55
CA MET A 230 -10.77 -1.00 -12.14
C MET A 230 -10.75 -1.10 -13.67
N MET A 231 -9.67 -0.74 -14.32
CA MET A 231 -9.54 -0.90 -15.78
C MET A 231 -9.48 -2.36 -16.17
N ALA A 232 -8.73 -3.18 -15.42
CA ALA A 232 -8.58 -4.61 -15.66
C ALA A 232 -9.86 -5.40 -15.32
N MET A 233 -10.60 -5.01 -14.27
CA MET A 233 -11.75 -5.76 -13.74
C MET A 233 -13.02 -4.90 -13.70
N PRO A 234 -13.94 -5.05 -14.66
CA PRO A 234 -15.18 -4.25 -14.72
C PRO A 234 -16.06 -4.32 -13.47
N GLN A 235 -16.04 -5.45 -12.75
CA GLN A 235 -16.79 -5.61 -11.49
C GLN A 235 -16.39 -4.61 -10.41
N LEU A 236 -15.13 -4.14 -10.40
CA LEU A 236 -14.67 -3.13 -9.44
C LEU A 236 -15.31 -1.76 -9.73
N LYS A 237 -15.58 -1.45 -10.99
CA LYS A 237 -16.34 -0.25 -11.36
C LYS A 237 -17.78 -0.30 -10.82
N ALA A 238 -18.43 -1.48 -10.93
CA ALA A 238 -19.78 -1.66 -10.38
C ALA A 238 -19.79 -1.51 -8.84
N ARG A 239 -18.76 -2.06 -8.16
CA ARG A 239 -18.57 -1.90 -6.71
C ARG A 239 -18.36 -0.43 -6.33
N PHE A 240 -17.51 0.29 -7.07
CA PHE A 240 -17.30 1.72 -6.89
C PHE A 240 -18.60 2.51 -6.97
N TRP A 241 -19.40 2.32 -8.03
CA TRP A 241 -20.65 3.05 -8.23
C TRP A 241 -21.67 2.77 -7.12
N ARG A 242 -21.79 1.52 -6.66
CA ARG A 242 -22.66 1.19 -5.53
C ARG A 242 -22.26 1.98 -4.29
N ARG A 243 -20.98 1.96 -3.94
CA ARG A 243 -20.45 2.71 -2.79
C ARG A 243 -20.65 4.22 -2.94
N TRP A 244 -20.39 4.73 -4.14
CA TRP A 244 -20.59 6.16 -4.41
C TRP A 244 -22.03 6.61 -4.17
N LEU A 245 -23.01 5.88 -4.69
CA LEU A 245 -24.43 6.17 -4.50
C LEU A 245 -24.84 6.06 -3.02
N GLU A 246 -24.36 5.04 -2.30
CA GLU A 246 -24.58 4.92 -0.86
C GLU A 246 -24.02 6.11 -0.08
N CYS A 247 -22.84 6.60 -0.46
CA CYS A 247 -22.16 7.71 0.21
C CYS A 247 -22.76 9.08 -0.12
N THR A 248 -23.45 9.22 -1.25
CA THR A 248 -24.03 10.49 -1.70
C THR A 248 -25.52 10.59 -1.45
N GLY A 249 -26.18 9.49 -1.05
CA GLY A 249 -27.61 9.46 -0.74
C GLY A 249 -28.50 9.63 -1.98
N THR A 250 -27.96 9.25 -3.15
CA THR A 250 -28.66 9.36 -4.45
C THR A 250 -29.19 8.01 -4.89
#